data_501a501f05ffffd02aaefa2a56e77937
#
_entry.id   501a501f05ffffd02aaefa2a56e77937
#
_cell.length_a   1.000
_cell.length_b   1.000
_cell.length_c   1.000
_cell.angle_alpha   90.00
_cell.angle_beta   90.00
_cell.angle_gamma   90.00
#
_symmetry.space_group_name_H-M   'P 1'
#
loop_
_entity.id
_entity.type
_entity.pdbx_description
1 polymer ?
#
loop_
_entity_poly.entity_id
_entity_poly.type
_entity_poly.pdbx_seq_one_letter_code
_entity_poly.pdbx_strand_id
1 'polypeptide(L)'
;LDAETGAPLEGFGGQVPVDGFPSTGVVDMLADLGHPYDPYEGIPLETGYITTSSPPIVVNDTIVVGNSAEQGYLQARVENVPGDILAYDKTTGEFKWKFNVIPRPGEYGHETWENDAWQWTGDVSSWAPLTADPENNIVYVPTNPPTIDYYGGFRPGDNLFGTSVIALDTETGERRWHYQTVKHDVWNYDNPAAPIQLDLNIPGRGIVPAVAQVTKQGYVYTFDRMTGEPIWPMEDRAVPASEVPGEKLSTTQPIPTKPPPFEMQGISEEDLIDFTPQLRREALEVMANYDMGPLFNPPIHAANEAGKISS
;
A
#
# COMPACT_ATOMS: atom_id res chain seq x y z
N LEU A 1 -8.36 5.41 25.70
CA LEU A 1 -7.95 6.06 26.96
C LEU A 1 -8.74 7.32 27.18
N ASP A 2 -8.99 7.67 28.45
CA ASP A 2 -9.53 8.96 28.85
C ASP A 2 -8.50 10.08 28.53
N ALA A 3 -8.94 11.13 27.86
CA ALA A 3 -8.04 12.17 27.35
C ALA A 3 -7.46 13.08 28.46
N GLU A 4 -8.10 13.17 29.63
CA GLU A 4 -7.64 14.01 30.74
C GLU A 4 -6.74 13.24 31.69
N THR A 5 -7.02 11.97 31.93
CA THR A 5 -6.37 11.16 32.96
C THR A 5 -5.41 10.11 32.40
N GLY A 6 -5.54 9.74 31.12
CA GLY A 6 -4.81 8.64 30.50
C GLY A 6 -5.25 7.25 30.99
N ALA A 7 -6.33 7.16 31.76
CA ALA A 7 -6.84 5.89 32.25
C ALA A 7 -7.56 5.11 31.15
N PRO A 8 -7.57 3.75 31.18
CA PRO A 8 -8.40 2.94 30.30
C PRO A 8 -9.89 3.32 30.46
N LEU A 9 -10.59 3.48 29.33
CA LEU A 9 -12.02 3.78 29.34
C LEU A 9 -12.81 2.55 29.76
N GLU A 10 -13.60 2.68 30.80
CA GLU A 10 -14.49 1.63 31.26
C GLU A 10 -15.53 1.31 30.19
N GLY A 11 -15.73 0.04 29.90
CA GLY A 11 -16.69 -0.44 28.91
C GLY A 11 -16.22 -0.36 27.45
N PHE A 12 -14.99 0.09 27.17
CA PHE A 12 -14.42 0.05 25.83
C PHE A 12 -13.58 -1.20 25.62
N GLY A 13 -13.79 -1.89 24.49
CA GLY A 13 -13.07 -3.12 24.13
C GLY A 13 -13.47 -4.32 24.98
N GLY A 14 -12.73 -5.41 24.78
CA GLY A 14 -12.94 -6.68 25.48
C GLY A 14 -11.83 -7.00 26.45
N GLN A 15 -11.95 -8.16 27.11
CA GLN A 15 -10.91 -8.69 27.94
C GLN A 15 -9.84 -9.34 27.06
N VAL A 16 -8.62 -8.83 27.13
CA VAL A 16 -7.45 -9.46 26.49
C VAL A 16 -6.99 -10.64 27.36
N PRO A 17 -6.78 -11.84 26.80
CA PRO A 17 -6.42 -13.04 27.55
C PRO A 17 -4.94 -13.05 27.96
N VAL A 18 -4.42 -11.93 28.46
CA VAL A 18 -3.03 -11.77 28.91
C VAL A 18 -3.01 -11.23 30.32
N ASP A 19 -2.32 -11.93 31.22
CA ASP A 19 -2.18 -11.52 32.61
C ASP A 19 -1.52 -10.15 32.74
N GLY A 20 -2.13 -9.28 33.53
CA GLY A 20 -1.65 -7.91 33.73
C GLY A 20 -2.18 -6.88 32.74
N PHE A 21 -2.89 -7.27 31.70
CA PHE A 21 -3.63 -6.34 30.85
C PHE A 21 -4.93 -5.90 31.51
N PRO A 22 -5.35 -4.65 31.29
CA PRO A 22 -6.63 -4.19 31.78
C PRO A 22 -7.79 -4.96 31.13
N SER A 23 -8.83 -5.21 31.89
CA SER A 23 -10.05 -5.88 31.40
C SER A 23 -10.96 -4.97 30.58
N THR A 24 -10.56 -3.72 30.37
CA THR A 24 -11.29 -2.71 29.63
C THR A 24 -10.31 -1.68 29.03
N GLY A 25 -10.76 -0.91 28.04
CA GLY A 25 -9.97 0.12 27.39
C GLY A 25 -8.99 -0.40 26.33
N VAL A 26 -9.05 -1.67 25.95
CA VAL A 26 -8.19 -2.33 24.98
C VAL A 26 -8.98 -3.19 23.99
N VAL A 27 -8.42 -3.38 22.80
CA VAL A 27 -8.96 -4.27 21.77
C VAL A 27 -7.83 -5.19 21.33
N ASP A 28 -8.09 -6.49 21.22
CA ASP A 28 -7.17 -7.49 20.72
C ASP A 28 -7.31 -7.62 19.19
N MET A 29 -6.53 -6.83 18.46
CA MET A 29 -6.53 -6.86 17.00
C MET A 29 -6.07 -8.20 16.42
N LEU A 30 -5.20 -8.95 17.10
CA LEU A 30 -4.72 -10.24 16.61
C LEU A 30 -5.85 -11.27 16.56
N ALA A 31 -6.76 -11.24 17.54
CA ALA A 31 -7.96 -12.08 17.52
C ALA A 31 -8.86 -11.77 16.30
N ASP A 32 -9.07 -10.48 16.02
CA ASP A 32 -9.95 -10.02 14.94
C ASP A 32 -9.34 -10.25 13.55
N LEU A 33 -8.01 -10.26 13.43
CA LEU A 33 -7.32 -10.62 12.19
C LEU A 33 -7.55 -12.09 11.79
N GLY A 34 -7.77 -12.97 12.79
CA GLY A 34 -8.09 -14.39 12.55
C GLY A 34 -6.88 -15.24 12.18
N HIS A 35 -5.66 -14.77 12.46
CA HIS A 35 -4.45 -15.58 12.35
C HIS A 35 -4.20 -16.37 13.65
N PRO A 36 -3.61 -17.57 13.57
CA PRO A 36 -3.12 -18.26 14.77
C PRO A 36 -2.08 -17.39 15.48
N TYR A 37 -2.25 -17.18 16.78
CA TYR A 37 -1.32 -16.42 17.60
C TYR A 37 -1.29 -16.93 19.04
N ASP A 38 -0.18 -16.67 19.72
CA ASP A 38 -0.06 -16.83 21.17
C ASP A 38 -0.24 -15.47 21.83
N PRO A 39 -1.11 -15.32 22.85
CA PRO A 39 -1.38 -14.03 23.46
C PRO A 39 -0.16 -13.38 24.15
N TYR A 40 0.91 -14.12 24.44
CA TYR A 40 2.13 -13.61 25.03
C TYR A 40 3.27 -13.39 23.99
N GLU A 41 3.31 -14.20 22.93
CA GLU A 41 4.37 -14.19 21.92
C GLU A 41 3.94 -13.57 20.58
N GLY A 42 2.63 -13.46 20.35
CA GLY A 42 2.06 -12.93 19.10
C GLY A 42 1.94 -13.97 18.00
N ILE A 43 2.05 -13.53 16.75
CA ILE A 43 2.01 -14.41 15.57
C ILE A 43 3.35 -15.15 15.44
N PRO A 44 3.34 -16.45 15.08
CA PRO A 44 4.57 -17.21 14.85
C PRO A 44 5.51 -16.49 13.87
N LEU A 45 6.79 -16.36 14.24
CA LEU A 45 7.79 -15.61 13.45
C LEU A 45 7.99 -16.18 12.04
N GLU A 46 7.75 -17.49 11.85
CA GLU A 46 7.81 -18.15 10.55
C GLU A 46 6.69 -17.78 9.60
N THR A 47 5.61 -17.16 10.09
CA THR A 47 4.49 -16.66 9.26
C THR A 47 4.50 -15.15 9.08
N GLY A 48 5.35 -14.44 9.79
CA GLY A 48 5.45 -12.99 9.78
C GLY A 48 5.19 -12.35 11.14
N TYR A 49 5.01 -11.04 11.17
CA TYR A 49 4.59 -10.32 12.36
C TYR A 49 3.68 -9.15 11.98
N ILE A 50 2.96 -8.64 12.96
CA ILE A 50 2.06 -7.50 12.81
C ILE A 50 2.58 -6.35 13.65
N THR A 51 2.63 -5.17 13.03
CA THR A 51 2.98 -3.90 13.66
C THR A 51 1.91 -2.87 13.37
N THR A 52 2.03 -1.69 13.94
CA THR A 52 1.15 -0.55 13.64
C THR A 52 2.02 0.67 13.40
N SER A 53 2.01 1.21 12.19
CA SER A 53 2.79 2.40 11.81
C SER A 53 1.92 3.57 11.37
N SER A 54 0.64 3.34 11.05
CA SER A 54 -0.33 4.39 10.72
C SER A 54 -1.26 4.67 11.89
N PRO A 55 -1.60 5.94 12.20
CA PRO A 55 -2.57 6.25 13.22
C PRO A 55 -3.98 5.79 12.80
N PRO A 56 -4.80 5.30 13.75
CA PRO A 56 -6.22 5.06 13.49
C PRO A 56 -6.93 6.35 13.08
N ILE A 57 -7.95 6.23 12.23
CA ILE A 57 -8.85 7.34 11.91
C ILE A 57 -10.23 7.11 12.52
N VAL A 58 -10.80 8.15 13.10
CA VAL A 58 -12.18 8.12 13.60
C VAL A 58 -13.07 8.84 12.60
N VAL A 59 -14.08 8.15 12.11
CA VAL A 59 -15.06 8.69 11.17
C VAL A 59 -16.47 8.25 11.58
N ASN A 60 -17.35 9.21 11.82
CA ASN A 60 -18.70 8.97 12.35
C ASN A 60 -18.67 8.10 13.62
N ASP A 61 -19.23 6.91 13.60
CA ASP A 61 -19.24 5.98 14.73
C ASP A 61 -18.21 4.85 14.61
N THR A 62 -17.22 5.01 13.72
CA THR A 62 -16.26 3.95 13.40
C THR A 62 -14.83 4.42 13.61
N ILE A 63 -14.01 3.59 14.25
CA ILE A 63 -12.55 3.68 14.25
C ILE A 63 -12.06 2.73 13.16
N VAL A 64 -11.30 3.24 12.19
CA VAL A 64 -10.67 2.41 11.16
C VAL A 64 -9.17 2.35 11.41
N VAL A 65 -8.62 1.15 11.38
CA VAL A 65 -7.21 0.87 11.69
C VAL A 65 -6.58 0.13 10.51
N GLY A 66 -5.53 0.69 9.96
CA GLY A 66 -4.59 -0.06 9.13
C GLY A 66 -3.61 -0.79 10.04
N ASN A 67 -3.03 -1.85 9.54
CA ASN A 67 -1.90 -2.49 10.21
C ASN A 67 -0.76 -2.68 9.23
N SER A 68 0.45 -2.86 9.75
CA SER A 68 1.65 -3.15 8.98
C SER A 68 2.08 -4.58 9.23
N ALA A 69 2.74 -5.17 8.25
CA ALA A 69 3.33 -6.49 8.33
C ALA A 69 4.86 -6.41 8.25
N GLU A 70 5.52 -7.55 8.15
CA GLU A 70 6.97 -7.60 7.96
C GLU A 70 7.36 -6.98 6.62
N GLN A 71 8.39 -6.14 6.63
CA GLN A 71 8.87 -5.43 5.45
C GLN A 71 9.61 -6.36 4.48
N GLY A 72 9.23 -6.33 3.21
CA GLY A 72 9.69 -7.26 2.21
C GLY A 72 11.13 -7.14 1.77
N TYR A 73 11.81 -6.03 2.06
CA TYR A 73 13.20 -5.84 1.66
C TYR A 73 14.23 -6.58 2.54
N LEU A 74 13.84 -7.00 3.73
CA LEU A 74 14.68 -7.81 4.64
C LEU A 74 14.16 -9.23 4.84
N GLN A 75 13.07 -9.57 4.22
CA GLN A 75 12.39 -10.84 4.42
C GLN A 75 13.19 -11.99 3.80
N ALA A 76 13.46 -13.02 4.60
CA ALA A 76 14.21 -14.20 4.16
C ALA A 76 13.30 -15.37 3.73
N ARG A 77 11.97 -15.18 3.76
CA ARG A 77 10.95 -16.18 3.43
C ARG A 77 9.84 -15.56 2.57
N VAL A 78 9.04 -16.39 1.93
CA VAL A 78 7.90 -15.93 1.11
C VAL A 78 6.64 -15.69 1.94
N GLU A 79 6.51 -16.37 3.07
CA GLU A 79 5.36 -16.28 3.96
C GLU A 79 5.36 -14.96 4.72
N ASN A 80 4.22 -14.30 4.71
CA ASN A 80 3.97 -13.10 5.48
C ASN A 80 2.46 -12.95 5.75
N VAL A 81 2.09 -12.11 6.71
CA VAL A 81 0.68 -11.82 7.01
C VAL A 81 0.18 -10.64 6.21
N PRO A 82 -1.07 -10.66 5.71
CA PRO A 82 -1.69 -9.49 5.06
C PRO A 82 -1.91 -8.35 6.04
N GLY A 83 -1.78 -7.13 5.55
CA GLY A 83 -2.06 -5.89 6.28
C GLY A 83 -3.55 -5.52 6.26
N ASP A 84 -4.43 -6.45 6.60
CA ASP A 84 -5.89 -6.26 6.53
C ASP A 84 -6.36 -5.04 7.33
N ILE A 85 -7.37 -4.35 6.81
CA ILE A 85 -7.95 -3.16 7.44
C ILE A 85 -9.07 -3.57 8.37
N LEU A 86 -9.02 -3.10 9.62
CA LEU A 86 -9.98 -3.42 10.66
C LEU A 86 -10.82 -2.19 11.04
N ALA A 87 -12.03 -2.42 11.51
CA ALA A 87 -12.87 -1.37 12.04
C ALA A 87 -13.60 -1.77 13.30
N TYR A 88 -13.79 -0.77 14.16
CA TYR A 88 -14.38 -0.92 15.48
C TYR A 88 -15.39 0.19 15.77
N ASP A 89 -16.39 -0.09 16.60
CA ASP A 89 -17.24 0.94 17.13
C ASP A 89 -16.44 1.89 18.03
N LYS A 90 -16.57 3.20 17.79
CA LYS A 90 -15.77 4.22 18.50
C LYS A 90 -16.08 4.33 19.98
N THR A 91 -17.27 3.89 20.41
CA THR A 91 -17.74 4.03 21.78
C THR A 91 -17.48 2.77 22.59
N THR A 92 -17.71 1.61 21.98
CA THR A 92 -17.63 0.32 22.66
C THR A 92 -16.33 -0.45 22.36
N GLY A 93 -15.66 -0.16 21.25
CA GLY A 93 -14.51 -0.93 20.76
C GLY A 93 -14.92 -2.31 20.22
N GLU A 94 -16.22 -2.55 20.00
CA GLU A 94 -16.69 -3.78 19.35
C GLU A 94 -16.24 -3.84 17.90
N PHE A 95 -15.78 -5.03 17.46
CA PHE A 95 -15.40 -5.28 16.08
C PHE A 95 -16.60 -5.11 15.15
N LYS A 96 -16.40 -4.34 14.06
CA LYS A 96 -17.44 -4.09 13.04
C LYS A 96 -17.18 -4.89 11.77
N TRP A 97 -16.01 -4.74 11.17
CA TRP A 97 -15.66 -5.39 9.91
C TRP A 97 -14.14 -5.47 9.70
N LYS A 98 -13.78 -6.34 8.78
CA LYS A 98 -12.43 -6.50 8.24
C LYS A 98 -12.47 -6.46 6.72
N PHE A 99 -11.57 -5.71 6.10
CA PHE A 99 -11.34 -5.74 4.66
C PHE A 99 -10.05 -6.51 4.37
N ASN A 100 -10.15 -7.60 3.61
CA ASN A 100 -9.01 -8.38 3.19
C ASN A 100 -8.26 -7.66 2.07
N VAL A 101 -7.07 -7.13 2.33
CA VAL A 101 -6.25 -6.44 1.32
C VAL A 101 -5.65 -7.41 0.30
N ILE A 102 -5.51 -8.68 0.65
CA ILE A 102 -5.25 -9.79 -0.28
C ILE A 102 -6.54 -10.61 -0.36
N PRO A 103 -7.27 -10.51 -1.48
CA PRO A 103 -8.58 -11.14 -1.63
C PRO A 103 -8.55 -12.66 -1.49
N ARG A 104 -9.54 -13.20 -0.78
CA ARG A 104 -9.73 -14.63 -0.59
C ARG A 104 -10.56 -15.23 -1.72
N PRO A 105 -10.60 -16.57 -1.89
CA PRO A 105 -11.45 -17.22 -2.89
C PRO A 105 -12.89 -16.75 -2.84
N GLY A 106 -13.40 -16.26 -3.97
CA GLY A 106 -14.75 -15.70 -4.12
C GLY A 106 -14.85 -14.19 -3.88
N GLU A 107 -13.81 -13.54 -3.38
CA GLU A 107 -13.75 -12.08 -3.26
C GLU A 107 -13.25 -11.45 -4.57
N TYR A 108 -13.63 -10.19 -4.79
CA TYR A 108 -13.21 -9.43 -5.96
C TYR A 108 -11.70 -9.21 -5.97
N GLY A 109 -11.04 -9.48 -7.09
CA GLY A 109 -9.60 -9.33 -7.27
C GLY A 109 -8.80 -10.59 -6.93
N HIS A 110 -9.43 -11.65 -6.41
CA HIS A 110 -8.76 -12.91 -6.11
C HIS A 110 -8.05 -13.50 -7.35
N GLU A 111 -8.66 -13.36 -8.52
CA GLU A 111 -8.13 -13.83 -9.80
C GLU A 111 -6.79 -13.16 -10.21
N THR A 112 -6.42 -12.05 -9.57
CA THR A 112 -5.14 -11.36 -9.79
C THR A 112 -3.98 -11.97 -8.99
N TRP A 113 -4.25 -13.00 -8.21
CA TRP A 113 -3.29 -13.75 -7.41
C TRP A 113 -3.16 -15.16 -7.99
N GLU A 114 -2.37 -15.29 -9.06
CA GLU A 114 -2.17 -16.56 -9.74
C GLU A 114 -1.39 -17.58 -8.86
N ASN A 115 -1.54 -18.87 -9.16
CA ASN A 115 -0.85 -19.99 -8.47
C ASN A 115 -1.12 -20.05 -6.95
N ASP A 116 -2.29 -19.61 -6.51
CA ASP A 116 -2.67 -19.58 -5.09
C ASP A 116 -1.73 -18.73 -4.19
N ALA A 117 -1.01 -17.77 -4.77
CA ALA A 117 -0.03 -16.93 -4.07
C ALA A 117 -0.64 -16.16 -2.88
N TRP A 118 -1.95 -15.93 -2.88
CA TRP A 118 -2.69 -15.34 -1.76
C TRP A 118 -2.54 -16.11 -0.43
N GLN A 119 -2.15 -17.39 -0.47
CA GLN A 119 -2.04 -18.24 0.72
C GLN A 119 -0.81 -17.94 1.57
N TRP A 120 0.25 -17.42 0.97
CA TRP A 120 1.52 -17.16 1.65
C TRP A 120 2.01 -15.72 1.53
N THR A 121 1.52 -14.97 0.56
CA THR A 121 1.91 -13.57 0.40
C THR A 121 1.24 -12.70 1.46
N GLY A 122 1.97 -11.70 1.92
CA GLY A 122 1.47 -10.75 2.90
C GLY A 122 1.81 -9.32 2.55
N ASP A 123 1.83 -8.48 3.57
CA ASP A 123 1.88 -7.04 3.48
C ASP A 123 0.65 -6.48 2.73
N VAL A 124 0.78 -5.61 1.73
CA VAL A 124 -0.32 -4.83 1.15
C VAL A 124 -0.94 -3.93 2.22
N SER A 125 -0.17 -3.56 3.20
CA SER A 125 -0.64 -2.79 4.35
C SER A 125 -0.90 -1.34 4.00
N SER A 126 -1.60 -0.63 4.88
CA SER A 126 -1.73 0.83 4.83
C SER A 126 -0.90 1.43 5.97
N TRP A 127 0.40 1.61 5.75
CA TRP A 127 1.27 2.29 6.71
C TRP A 127 1.17 3.83 6.59
N ALA A 128 0.76 4.35 5.44
CA ALA A 128 0.44 5.76 5.26
C ALA A 128 -0.87 6.12 5.96
N PRO A 129 -1.03 7.37 6.44
CA PRO A 129 -2.27 7.79 7.08
C PRO A 129 -3.49 7.66 6.17
N LEU A 130 -4.59 7.22 6.75
CA LEU A 130 -5.90 7.17 6.12
C LEU A 130 -6.53 8.57 6.06
N THR A 131 -7.47 8.77 5.15
CA THR A 131 -8.38 9.94 5.16
C THR A 131 -9.83 9.49 5.03
N ALA A 132 -10.77 10.32 5.48
CA ALA A 132 -12.18 9.98 5.43
C ALA A 132 -13.04 11.14 4.98
N ASP A 133 -14.16 10.81 4.35
CA ASP A 133 -15.27 11.70 4.00
C ASP A 133 -16.48 11.34 4.88
N PRO A 134 -16.65 12.02 6.03
CA PRO A 134 -17.74 11.69 6.97
C PRO A 134 -19.14 11.95 6.41
N GLU A 135 -19.28 12.89 5.48
CA GLU A 135 -20.57 13.20 4.86
C GLU A 135 -21.08 12.08 3.97
N ASN A 136 -20.15 11.35 3.34
CA ASN A 136 -20.45 10.28 2.41
C ASN A 136 -20.18 8.88 2.97
N ASN A 137 -19.76 8.76 4.24
CA ASN A 137 -19.37 7.51 4.90
C ASN A 137 -18.28 6.75 4.14
N ILE A 138 -17.22 7.43 3.70
CA ILE A 138 -16.11 6.83 2.96
C ILE A 138 -14.81 7.01 3.73
N VAL A 139 -14.00 5.96 3.82
CA VAL A 139 -12.59 6.01 4.18
C VAL A 139 -11.72 5.65 2.97
N TYR A 140 -10.67 6.45 2.71
CA TYR A 140 -9.70 6.21 1.65
C TYR A 140 -8.45 5.60 2.25
N VAL A 141 -8.07 4.44 1.72
CA VAL A 141 -6.98 3.60 2.19
C VAL A 141 -5.91 3.52 1.11
N PRO A 142 -4.73 4.14 1.30
CA PRO A 142 -3.59 3.94 0.42
C PRO A 142 -2.82 2.70 0.83
N THR A 143 -2.55 1.78 -0.09
CA THR A 143 -1.81 0.55 0.19
C THR A 143 -0.41 0.57 -0.41
N ASN A 144 0.46 -0.28 0.13
CA ASN A 144 1.80 -0.58 -0.38
C ASN A 144 1.82 -1.90 -1.19
N PRO A 145 2.97 -2.27 -1.80
CA PRO A 145 3.09 -3.53 -2.52
C PRO A 145 3.03 -4.74 -1.58
N PRO A 146 2.74 -5.93 -2.14
CA PRO A 146 2.93 -7.19 -1.43
C PRO A 146 4.41 -7.56 -1.32
N THR A 147 4.78 -8.30 -0.30
CA THR A 147 6.13 -8.85 -0.13
C THR A 147 6.42 -10.00 -1.11
N ILE A 148 7.63 -10.18 -1.54
CA ILE A 148 8.88 -9.46 -1.30
C ILE A 148 8.93 -8.26 -2.24
N ASP A 149 9.54 -7.14 -1.81
CA ASP A 149 9.43 -5.85 -2.49
C ASP A 149 10.01 -5.83 -3.90
N TYR A 150 11.14 -6.52 -4.13
CA TYR A 150 11.89 -6.42 -5.38
C TYR A 150 11.89 -7.71 -6.23
N TYR A 151 11.03 -8.66 -5.88
CA TYR A 151 10.84 -9.89 -6.63
C TYR A 151 9.43 -10.46 -6.43
N GLY A 152 8.70 -10.62 -7.51
CA GLY A 152 7.33 -11.11 -7.51
C GLY A 152 7.13 -12.49 -8.15
N GLY A 153 8.17 -13.21 -8.51
CA GLY A 153 8.07 -14.47 -9.26
C GLY A 153 7.28 -15.60 -8.54
N PHE A 154 7.11 -15.53 -7.22
CA PHE A 154 6.25 -16.46 -6.47
C PHE A 154 4.85 -15.90 -6.16
N ARG A 155 4.52 -14.69 -6.63
CA ARG A 155 3.20 -14.08 -6.56
C ARG A 155 2.73 -13.54 -7.92
N PRO A 156 2.65 -14.39 -8.98
CA PRO A 156 2.30 -13.92 -10.31
C PRO A 156 0.87 -13.33 -10.34
N GLY A 157 0.62 -12.50 -11.35
CA GLY A 157 -0.61 -11.71 -11.51
C GLY A 157 -0.43 -10.26 -11.08
N ASP A 158 -1.47 -9.43 -11.23
CA ASP A 158 -1.41 -7.99 -10.92
C ASP A 158 -1.44 -7.67 -9.41
N ASN A 159 -1.75 -8.65 -8.55
CA ASN A 159 -1.72 -8.62 -7.09
C ASN A 159 -2.59 -7.51 -6.46
N LEU A 160 -3.86 -7.44 -6.84
CA LEU A 160 -4.82 -6.52 -6.22
C LEU A 160 -5.08 -6.91 -4.75
N PHE A 161 -5.06 -6.02 -3.76
CA PHE A 161 -5.04 -4.56 -3.79
C PHE A 161 -3.64 -3.96 -3.49
N GLY A 162 -2.56 -4.60 -3.90
CA GLY A 162 -1.23 -3.99 -3.79
C GLY A 162 -1.16 -2.65 -4.50
N THR A 163 -0.44 -1.70 -3.92
CA THR A 163 -0.16 -0.35 -4.44
C THR A 163 -1.40 0.32 -5.05
N SER A 164 -2.46 0.42 -4.22
CA SER A 164 -3.79 0.89 -4.62
C SER A 164 -4.29 2.03 -3.73
N VAL A 165 -5.25 2.77 -4.22
CA VAL A 165 -6.15 3.61 -3.42
C VAL A 165 -7.50 2.92 -3.36
N ILE A 166 -8.00 2.66 -2.15
CA ILE A 166 -9.25 1.94 -1.94
C ILE A 166 -10.22 2.86 -1.19
N ALA A 167 -11.45 2.97 -1.66
CA ALA A 167 -12.53 3.64 -0.94
C ALA A 167 -13.45 2.59 -0.34
N LEU A 168 -13.54 2.57 0.99
CA LEU A 168 -14.40 1.67 1.74
C LEU A 168 -15.55 2.42 2.40
N ASP A 169 -16.70 1.78 2.46
CA ASP A 169 -17.79 2.23 3.32
C ASP A 169 -17.39 2.09 4.78
N THR A 170 -17.52 3.16 5.57
CA THR A 170 -17.05 3.19 6.95
C THR A 170 -17.89 2.31 7.90
N GLU A 171 -19.15 2.04 7.57
CA GLU A 171 -20.05 1.25 8.42
C GLU A 171 -19.95 -0.25 8.13
N THR A 172 -19.72 -0.63 6.86
CA THR A 172 -19.80 -2.01 6.41
C THR A 172 -18.47 -2.61 5.97
N GLY A 173 -17.46 -1.78 5.67
CA GLY A 173 -16.20 -2.19 5.07
C GLY A 173 -16.33 -2.59 3.59
N GLU A 174 -17.50 -2.46 3.00
CA GLU A 174 -17.69 -2.75 1.57
C GLU A 174 -16.90 -1.78 0.70
N ARG A 175 -16.20 -2.34 -0.29
CA ARG A 175 -15.45 -1.54 -1.25
C ARG A 175 -16.41 -0.78 -2.18
N ARG A 176 -16.37 0.56 -2.10
CA ARG A 176 -17.11 1.45 -3.02
C ARG A 176 -16.42 1.49 -4.38
N TRP A 177 -15.10 1.74 -4.36
CA TRP A 177 -14.23 1.71 -5.55
C TRP A 177 -12.77 1.50 -5.14
N HIS A 178 -11.91 1.29 -6.11
CA HIS A 178 -10.47 1.28 -5.94
C HIS A 178 -9.78 1.69 -7.24
N TYR A 179 -8.50 2.03 -7.14
CA TYR A 179 -7.63 2.20 -8.29
C TYR A 179 -6.23 1.69 -7.94
N GLN A 180 -5.71 0.74 -8.71
CA GLN A 180 -4.35 0.23 -8.55
C GLN A 180 -3.38 1.14 -9.31
N THR A 181 -2.48 1.82 -8.59
CA THR A 181 -1.53 2.78 -9.16
C THR A 181 -0.29 2.11 -9.74
N VAL A 182 0.05 0.90 -9.25
CA VAL A 182 1.09 0.03 -9.82
C VAL A 182 0.61 -1.41 -9.79
N LYS A 183 0.61 -2.06 -10.96
CA LYS A 183 0.30 -3.48 -11.12
C LYS A 183 1.57 -4.29 -10.92
N HIS A 184 1.47 -5.41 -10.18
CA HIS A 184 2.60 -6.31 -9.91
C HIS A 184 3.85 -5.55 -9.46
N ASP A 185 3.71 -4.76 -8.39
CA ASP A 185 4.77 -3.85 -7.93
C ASP A 185 5.99 -4.63 -7.41
N VAL A 186 7.13 -4.43 -8.06
CA VAL A 186 8.46 -4.93 -7.67
C VAL A 186 9.47 -3.79 -7.54
N TRP A 187 8.99 -2.56 -7.42
CA TRP A 187 9.79 -1.34 -7.29
C TRP A 187 9.67 -0.70 -5.91
N ASN A 188 8.82 -1.23 -5.04
CA ASN A 188 8.48 -0.65 -3.75
C ASN A 188 7.88 0.77 -3.92
N TYR A 189 6.91 0.89 -4.83
CA TYR A 189 6.26 2.17 -5.16
C TYR A 189 4.99 2.43 -4.33
N ASP A 190 5.10 2.23 -3.02
CA ASP A 190 4.02 2.48 -2.06
C ASP A 190 3.29 3.80 -2.33
N ASN A 191 2.05 3.88 -1.91
CA ASN A 191 1.31 5.13 -1.77
C ASN A 191 1.61 5.75 -0.38
N PRO A 192 2.64 6.63 -0.25
CA PRO A 192 3.23 6.99 1.04
C PRO A 192 2.50 8.11 1.76
N ALA A 193 1.52 8.73 1.10
CA ALA A 193 0.82 9.91 1.60
C ALA A 193 -0.66 9.65 1.80
N ALA A 194 -1.24 10.34 2.77
CA ALA A 194 -2.68 10.37 2.96
C ALA A 194 -3.39 10.89 1.68
N PRO A 195 -4.42 10.21 1.17
CA PRO A 195 -5.22 10.74 0.08
C PRO A 195 -5.84 12.09 0.45
N ILE A 196 -5.74 13.09 -0.42
CA ILE A 196 -6.16 14.46 -0.13
C ILE A 196 -7.50 14.73 -0.80
N GLN A 197 -8.52 15.10 -0.01
CA GLN A 197 -9.81 15.54 -0.54
C GLN A 197 -9.75 17.00 -0.96
N LEU A 198 -10.32 17.30 -2.12
CA LEU A 198 -10.35 18.65 -2.69
C LEU A 198 -11.54 18.80 -3.64
N ASP A 199 -11.91 20.05 -3.88
CA ASP A 199 -12.91 20.40 -4.89
C ASP A 199 -12.21 21.05 -6.09
N LEU A 200 -12.28 20.40 -7.24
CA LEU A 200 -11.61 20.84 -8.47
C LEU A 200 -12.58 21.56 -9.38
N ASN A 201 -12.21 22.77 -9.80
CA ASN A 201 -12.94 23.46 -10.86
C ASN A 201 -12.43 23.02 -12.23
N ILE A 202 -13.16 22.10 -12.85
CA ILE A 202 -12.79 21.51 -14.14
C ILE A 202 -13.52 22.25 -15.28
N PRO A 203 -12.81 22.80 -16.27
CA PRO A 203 -13.43 23.46 -17.42
C PRO A 203 -14.45 22.54 -18.11
N GLY A 204 -15.69 23.05 -18.26
CA GLY A 204 -16.80 22.30 -18.87
C GLY A 204 -17.50 21.28 -17.96
N ARG A 205 -16.96 21.01 -16.75
CA ARG A 205 -17.59 20.11 -15.76
C ARG A 205 -18.02 20.82 -14.47
N GLY A 206 -17.50 22.05 -14.23
CA GLY A 206 -17.73 22.78 -12.98
C GLY A 206 -16.89 22.23 -11.81
N ILE A 207 -17.40 22.40 -10.59
CA ILE A 207 -16.75 21.89 -9.39
C ILE A 207 -17.01 20.37 -9.28
N VAL A 208 -15.93 19.60 -9.21
CA VAL A 208 -15.95 18.15 -9.07
C VAL A 208 -15.30 17.79 -7.73
N PRO A 209 -16.03 17.13 -6.82
CA PRO A 209 -15.47 16.60 -5.60
C PRO A 209 -14.43 15.52 -5.94
N ALA A 210 -13.19 15.68 -5.51
CA ALA A 210 -12.09 14.83 -5.90
C ALA A 210 -11.31 14.30 -4.68
N VAL A 211 -10.57 13.23 -4.89
CA VAL A 211 -9.51 12.75 -4.02
C VAL A 211 -8.23 12.58 -4.84
N ALA A 212 -7.11 13.04 -4.30
CA ALA A 212 -5.81 13.00 -4.94
C ALA A 212 -4.83 12.16 -4.13
N GLN A 213 -4.13 11.23 -4.78
CA GLN A 213 -3.07 10.41 -4.22
C GLN A 213 -1.72 10.82 -4.79
N VAL A 214 -0.85 11.30 -3.92
CA VAL A 214 0.57 11.54 -4.23
C VAL A 214 1.32 10.22 -4.07
N THR A 215 2.20 9.90 -5.00
CA THR A 215 2.86 8.59 -5.08
C THR A 215 4.38 8.69 -5.18
N LYS A 216 5.08 7.59 -4.85
CA LYS A 216 6.54 7.47 -5.00
C LYS A 216 7.01 7.58 -6.45
N GLN A 217 6.14 7.28 -7.42
CA GLN A 217 6.44 7.45 -8.85
C GLN A 217 6.53 8.92 -9.29
N GLY A 218 6.32 9.88 -8.38
CA GLY A 218 6.32 11.30 -8.71
C GLY A 218 5.06 11.79 -9.42
N TYR A 219 3.98 11.01 -9.37
CA TYR A 219 2.67 11.36 -9.92
C TYR A 219 1.65 11.72 -8.86
N VAL A 220 0.63 12.46 -9.28
CA VAL A 220 -0.60 12.68 -8.50
C VAL A 220 -1.76 12.06 -9.28
N TYR A 221 -2.28 10.95 -8.76
CA TYR A 221 -3.49 10.33 -9.29
C TYR A 221 -4.70 11.03 -8.68
N THR A 222 -5.65 11.44 -9.52
CA THR A 222 -6.81 12.22 -9.06
C THR A 222 -8.10 11.60 -9.57
N PHE A 223 -9.02 11.34 -8.65
CA PHE A 223 -10.27 10.63 -8.91
C PHE A 223 -11.46 11.45 -8.44
N ASP A 224 -12.61 11.25 -9.07
CA ASP A 224 -13.89 11.59 -8.47
C ASP A 224 -14.01 10.80 -7.15
N ARG A 225 -14.21 11.50 -6.02
CA ARG A 225 -14.12 10.86 -4.71
C ARG A 225 -15.25 9.89 -4.41
N MET A 226 -16.38 9.99 -5.15
CA MET A 226 -17.53 9.11 -4.96
C MET A 226 -17.45 7.84 -5.82
N THR A 227 -16.93 7.97 -7.04
CA THR A 227 -16.99 6.90 -8.05
C THR A 227 -15.65 6.24 -8.33
N GLY A 228 -14.53 6.91 -7.99
CA GLY A 228 -13.18 6.47 -8.33
C GLY A 228 -12.83 6.67 -9.81
N GLU A 229 -13.70 7.31 -10.60
CA GLU A 229 -13.38 7.64 -11.97
C GLU A 229 -12.23 8.65 -12.05
N PRO A 230 -11.18 8.38 -12.84
CA PRO A 230 -10.10 9.34 -13.02
C PRO A 230 -10.60 10.70 -13.55
N ILE A 231 -10.18 11.78 -12.91
CA ILE A 231 -10.54 13.15 -13.36
C ILE A 231 -9.93 13.47 -14.73
N TRP A 232 -8.72 12.99 -14.96
CA TRP A 232 -8.03 13.06 -16.26
C TRP A 232 -7.76 11.66 -16.79
N PRO A 233 -7.66 11.49 -18.12
CA PRO A 233 -7.37 10.19 -18.71
C PRO A 233 -6.11 9.56 -18.13
N MET A 234 -6.15 8.24 -17.94
CA MET A 234 -5.00 7.40 -17.65
C MET A 234 -4.51 6.75 -18.94
N GLU A 235 -3.19 6.61 -19.09
CA GLU A 235 -2.55 5.93 -20.21
C GLU A 235 -1.91 4.65 -19.70
N ASP A 236 -2.23 3.51 -20.31
CA ASP A 236 -1.50 2.28 -20.10
C ASP A 236 -0.18 2.34 -20.88
N ARG A 237 0.94 2.60 -20.18
CA ARG A 237 2.27 2.66 -20.77
C ARG A 237 2.98 1.34 -20.66
N ALA A 238 3.56 0.88 -21.77
CA ALA A 238 4.38 -0.32 -21.79
C ALA A 238 5.62 -0.16 -20.89
N VAL A 239 5.96 -1.22 -20.18
CA VAL A 239 7.15 -1.30 -19.32
C VAL A 239 8.09 -2.39 -19.80
N PRO A 240 9.42 -2.28 -19.53
CA PRO A 240 10.37 -3.33 -19.86
C PRO A 240 10.01 -4.66 -19.18
N ALA A 241 10.25 -5.78 -19.85
CA ALA A 241 10.12 -7.09 -19.23
C ALA A 241 11.29 -7.34 -18.28
N SER A 242 11.05 -8.05 -17.19
CA SER A 242 12.13 -8.51 -16.31
C SER A 242 12.91 -9.67 -16.95
N GLU A 243 14.23 -9.68 -16.76
CA GLU A 243 15.12 -10.80 -17.12
C GLU A 243 15.39 -11.72 -15.92
N VAL A 244 14.84 -11.41 -14.75
CA VAL A 244 15.01 -12.22 -13.54
C VAL A 244 14.24 -13.53 -13.68
N PRO A 245 14.87 -14.69 -13.46
CA PRO A 245 14.21 -15.98 -13.58
C PRO A 245 12.96 -16.09 -12.70
N GLY A 246 11.83 -16.47 -13.32
CA GLY A 246 10.54 -16.63 -12.64
C GLY A 246 9.72 -15.33 -12.53
N GLU A 247 10.31 -14.16 -12.74
CA GLU A 247 9.60 -12.88 -12.70
C GLU A 247 8.78 -12.65 -13.97
N LYS A 248 7.51 -12.24 -13.78
CA LYS A 248 6.61 -11.91 -14.89
C LYS A 248 5.84 -10.64 -14.55
N LEU A 249 6.37 -9.51 -14.98
CA LEU A 249 5.77 -8.20 -14.77
C LEU A 249 4.45 -8.04 -15.55
N SER A 250 3.59 -7.15 -15.03
CA SER A 250 2.52 -6.59 -15.86
C SER A 250 3.11 -5.81 -17.03
N THR A 251 2.59 -6.02 -18.23
CA THR A 251 3.19 -5.46 -19.47
C THR A 251 2.99 -3.94 -19.60
N THR A 252 2.06 -3.38 -18.83
CA THR A 252 1.77 -1.95 -18.82
C THR A 252 1.52 -1.45 -17.41
N GLN A 253 1.77 -0.16 -17.19
CA GLN A 253 1.43 0.53 -15.95
C GLN A 253 0.53 1.74 -16.24
N PRO A 254 -0.46 2.03 -15.38
CA PRO A 254 -1.36 3.16 -15.55
C PRO A 254 -0.66 4.46 -15.20
N ILE A 255 -0.60 5.40 -16.11
CA ILE A 255 0.05 6.70 -15.93
C ILE A 255 -0.96 7.83 -16.09
N PRO A 256 -1.10 8.75 -15.10
CA PRO A 256 -2.00 9.88 -15.23
C PRO A 256 -1.46 10.89 -16.26
N THR A 257 -2.36 11.41 -17.12
CA THR A 257 -1.97 12.42 -18.11
C THR A 257 -1.86 13.82 -17.51
N LYS A 258 -2.45 14.03 -16.33
CA LYS A 258 -2.41 15.29 -15.56
C LYS A 258 -2.58 15.01 -14.06
N PRO A 259 -2.03 15.92 -13.19
CA PRO A 259 -1.02 16.92 -13.52
C PRO A 259 0.28 16.28 -14.07
N PRO A 260 1.22 17.08 -14.60
CA PRO A 260 2.52 16.54 -14.99
C PRO A 260 3.24 15.97 -13.76
N PRO A 261 4.17 15.03 -13.93
CA PRO A 261 4.94 14.49 -12.81
C PRO A 261 5.70 15.62 -12.11
N PHE A 262 5.86 15.51 -10.80
CA PHE A 262 6.58 16.47 -9.97
C PHE A 262 8.02 16.02 -9.66
N GLU A 263 8.41 14.83 -10.13
CA GLU A 263 9.74 14.24 -9.96
C GLU A 263 10.20 13.63 -11.30
N MET A 264 11.50 13.34 -11.42
CA MET A 264 12.10 12.68 -12.59
C MET A 264 11.45 11.32 -12.84
N GLN A 265 11.32 10.97 -14.11
CA GLN A 265 10.65 9.74 -14.55
C GLN A 265 11.65 8.71 -15.08
N GLY A 266 12.63 8.37 -14.24
CA GLY A 266 13.82 7.59 -14.55
C GLY A 266 15.07 8.45 -14.57
N ILE A 267 16.21 7.84 -14.84
CA ILE A 267 17.53 8.52 -14.85
C ILE A 267 18.27 8.15 -16.13
N SER A 268 18.85 9.18 -16.77
CA SER A 268 19.72 9.06 -17.93
C SER A 268 21.05 9.78 -17.71
N GLU A 269 21.98 9.65 -18.66
CA GLU A 269 23.24 10.41 -18.56
C GLU A 269 23.01 11.93 -18.52
N GLU A 270 21.94 12.45 -19.14
CA GLU A 270 21.64 13.86 -19.19
C GLU A 270 21.30 14.47 -17.83
N ASP A 271 20.81 13.62 -16.90
CA ASP A 271 20.40 14.02 -15.55
C ASP A 271 21.58 14.08 -14.56
N LEU A 272 22.75 13.60 -14.95
CA LEU A 272 23.91 13.57 -14.07
C LEU A 272 24.51 14.96 -13.87
N ILE A 273 25.07 15.16 -12.67
CA ILE A 273 25.75 16.40 -12.27
C ILE A 273 26.82 16.79 -13.30
N ASP A 274 26.83 18.07 -13.70
CA ASP A 274 27.75 18.64 -14.71
C ASP A 274 28.39 19.98 -14.30
N PHE A 275 28.37 20.31 -13.00
CA PHE A 275 28.89 21.58 -12.48
C PHE A 275 30.37 21.79 -12.79
N THR A 276 31.14 20.69 -12.93
CA THR A 276 32.51 20.72 -13.43
C THR A 276 32.80 19.48 -14.28
N PRO A 277 33.75 19.54 -15.24
CA PRO A 277 34.15 18.37 -16.01
C PRO A 277 34.66 17.19 -15.15
N GLN A 278 35.19 17.47 -13.99
CA GLN A 278 35.63 16.42 -13.05
C GLN A 278 34.43 15.71 -12.44
N LEU A 279 33.47 16.45 -11.87
CA LEU A 279 32.25 15.88 -11.27
C LEU A 279 31.45 15.07 -12.29
N ARG A 280 31.36 15.57 -13.54
CA ARG A 280 30.71 14.84 -14.63
C ARG A 280 31.37 13.49 -14.89
N ARG A 281 32.70 13.43 -14.96
CA ARG A 281 33.41 12.14 -15.15
C ARG A 281 33.18 11.19 -13.99
N GLU A 282 33.29 11.68 -12.75
CA GLU A 282 33.04 10.88 -11.55
C GLU A 282 31.60 10.32 -11.54
N ALA A 283 30.60 11.13 -11.89
CA ALA A 283 29.21 10.70 -11.99
C ALA A 283 29.01 9.62 -13.05
N LEU A 284 29.65 9.75 -14.22
CA LEU A 284 29.59 8.72 -15.28
C LEU A 284 30.26 7.41 -14.84
N GLU A 285 31.39 7.49 -14.10
CA GLU A 285 32.05 6.29 -13.55
C GLU A 285 31.16 5.58 -12.51
N VAL A 286 30.44 6.33 -11.67
CA VAL A 286 29.46 5.77 -10.73
C VAL A 286 28.29 5.13 -11.49
N MET A 287 27.70 5.87 -12.43
CA MET A 287 26.55 5.40 -13.22
C MET A 287 26.83 4.11 -13.99
N ALA A 288 28.07 3.90 -14.45
CA ALA A 288 28.45 2.70 -15.18
C ALA A 288 28.25 1.40 -14.39
N ASN A 289 28.17 1.48 -13.05
CA ASN A 289 27.92 0.34 -12.17
C ASN A 289 26.44 0.03 -11.95
N TYR A 290 25.53 0.86 -12.45
CA TYR A 290 24.09 0.71 -12.22
C TYR A 290 23.35 0.42 -13.52
N ASP A 291 22.25 -0.31 -13.40
CA ASP A 291 21.30 -0.52 -14.47
C ASP A 291 20.27 0.61 -14.44
N MET A 292 20.58 1.69 -15.12
CA MET A 292 19.75 2.89 -15.18
C MET A 292 18.69 2.75 -16.27
N GLY A 293 17.53 3.39 -16.06
CA GLY A 293 16.46 3.31 -17.05
C GLY A 293 15.24 4.18 -16.72
N PRO A 294 14.13 3.93 -17.43
CA PRO A 294 12.86 4.62 -17.17
C PRO A 294 12.29 4.28 -15.78
N LEU A 295 11.30 5.03 -15.33
CA LEU A 295 10.66 4.89 -14.02
C LEU A 295 10.34 3.43 -13.62
N PHE A 296 9.89 2.61 -14.56
CA PHE A 296 9.57 1.20 -14.34
C PHE A 296 10.64 0.26 -14.90
N ASN A 297 11.93 0.66 -14.82
CA ASN A 297 13.01 -0.26 -15.07
C ASN A 297 12.98 -1.38 -14.02
N PRO A 298 12.87 -2.67 -14.40
CA PRO A 298 12.74 -3.74 -13.41
C PRO A 298 14.06 -3.98 -12.67
N PRO A 299 14.00 -4.44 -11.41
CA PRO A 299 15.18 -4.93 -10.72
C PRO A 299 15.89 -6.02 -11.53
N ILE A 300 17.23 -6.06 -11.47
CA ILE A 300 18.04 -7.04 -12.16
C ILE A 300 18.57 -8.10 -11.20
N HIS A 301 18.88 -9.29 -11.72
CA HIS A 301 19.44 -10.36 -10.91
C HIS A 301 20.85 -10.00 -10.42
N ALA A 302 21.18 -10.26 -9.16
CA ALA A 302 22.48 -9.92 -8.57
C ALA A 302 23.67 -10.57 -9.28
N ALA A 303 23.47 -11.74 -9.91
CA ALA A 303 24.47 -12.44 -10.70
C ALA A 303 24.36 -12.15 -12.23
N ASN A 304 23.93 -10.92 -12.59
CA ASN A 304 23.83 -10.53 -13.99
C ASN A 304 25.23 -10.49 -14.69
N GLU A 305 25.27 -10.79 -15.99
CA GLU A 305 26.54 -10.87 -16.75
C GLU A 305 27.26 -9.51 -16.83
N ALA A 306 26.56 -8.40 -16.75
CA ALA A 306 27.13 -7.06 -16.79
C ALA A 306 27.75 -6.62 -15.46
N GLY A 307 27.50 -7.35 -14.34
CA GLY A 307 27.97 -7.02 -13.01
C GLY A 307 27.37 -5.73 -12.45
N LYS A 308 26.22 -5.31 -12.97
CA LYS A 308 25.53 -4.08 -12.55
C LYS A 308 24.67 -4.29 -11.32
N ILE A 309 24.32 -3.19 -10.68
CA ILE A 309 23.40 -3.09 -9.52
C ILE A 309 22.09 -2.47 -10.02
N SER A 310 20.94 -2.90 -9.52
CA SER A 310 19.66 -2.21 -9.76
C SER A 310 19.71 -0.77 -9.26
N SER A 311 19.20 0.14 -10.05
CA SER A 311 19.09 1.57 -9.70
C SER A 311 17.85 1.82 -8.85
#